data_ae47a2752fb8e6660adbeb72a115ec68
#
_entry.id   ae47a2752fb8e6660adbeb72a115ec68
#
_cell.length_a   1.000
_cell.length_b   1.000
_cell.length_c   1.000
_cell.angle_alpha   90.00
_cell.angle_beta   90.00
_cell.angle_gamma   90.00
#
_symmetry.space_group_name_H-M   'P 1'
#
loop_
_entity.id
_entity.type
_entity.pdbx_description
1 polymer ?
#
loop_
_entity_poly.entity_id
_entity_poly.type
_entity_poly.pdbx_seq_one_letter_code
_entity_poly.pdbx_strand_id
1 'polypeptide(L)'
;MIVRRLDEVTTVDWGNGLSRRFLLESDGLGYTMTDTTVRAGTRSRLEYRRHLEACYCIEGTGQVVNADGTSHPIEPGTLYALDLHDAHFLIADQDADLRLVCVFSPALRGDERHNLDSTDFSEY
;
A
#
# COMPACT_ATOMS: atom_id res chain seq x y z
N MET A 1 8.14 20.45 -13.96
CA MET A 1 8.83 19.30 -13.36
C MET A 1 8.53 19.28 -11.85
N ILE A 2 8.15 18.12 -11.32
CA ILE A 2 7.85 17.95 -9.88
C ILE A 2 9.05 17.26 -9.23
N VAL A 3 9.57 17.85 -8.15
CA VAL A 3 10.67 17.27 -7.36
C VAL A 3 10.28 17.38 -5.89
N ARG A 4 10.19 16.24 -5.20
CA ARG A 4 9.81 16.18 -3.78
C ARG A 4 10.70 15.23 -3.02
N ARG A 5 11.00 15.58 -1.77
CA ARG A 5 11.75 14.73 -0.85
C ARG A 5 10.79 14.03 0.10
N LEU A 6 11.23 12.90 0.66
CA LEU A 6 10.44 12.08 1.58
C LEU A 6 9.89 12.88 2.78
N ASP A 7 10.67 13.81 3.31
CA ASP A 7 10.30 14.62 4.47
C ASP A 7 9.39 15.81 4.14
N GLU A 8 9.09 16.04 2.87
CA GLU A 8 8.26 17.15 2.39
C GLU A 8 6.83 16.76 2.04
N VAL A 9 6.58 15.47 1.85
CA VAL A 9 5.31 15.01 1.29
C VAL A 9 4.27 14.74 2.36
N THR A 10 2.99 14.75 1.95
CA THR A 10 1.88 14.36 2.81
C THR A 10 2.09 12.94 3.32
N THR A 11 2.08 12.79 4.64
CA THR A 11 2.21 11.49 5.30
C THR A 11 0.93 11.19 6.07
N VAL A 12 0.36 10.03 5.79
CA VAL A 12 -0.90 9.57 6.40
C VAL A 12 -0.63 8.23 7.09
N ASP A 13 -1.08 8.11 8.35
CA ASP A 13 -1.18 6.78 8.97
C ASP A 13 -2.38 6.07 8.33
N TRP A 14 -2.11 5.06 7.49
CA TRP A 14 -3.15 4.38 6.74
C TRP A 14 -3.87 3.30 7.54
N GLY A 15 -3.41 3.04 8.77
CA GLY A 15 -3.96 2.04 9.68
C GLY A 15 -2.87 1.18 10.33
N ASN A 16 -2.05 0.51 9.56
CA ASN A 16 -0.94 -0.32 10.03
C ASN A 16 0.43 0.17 9.55
N GLY A 17 0.57 1.45 9.34
CA GLY A 17 1.84 2.04 8.92
C GLY A 17 1.67 3.43 8.37
N LEU A 18 2.72 3.95 7.76
CA LEU A 18 2.76 5.28 7.18
C LEU A 18 2.75 5.21 5.66
N SER A 19 1.94 6.05 5.04
CA SER A 19 1.93 6.26 3.60
C SER A 19 2.44 7.66 3.29
N ARG A 20 3.62 7.75 2.71
CA ARG A 20 4.22 9.02 2.27
C ARG A 20 3.86 9.20 0.79
N ARG A 21 3.02 10.19 0.52
CA ARG A 21 2.31 10.35 -0.75
C ARG A 21 2.99 11.38 -1.63
N PHE A 22 3.82 10.89 -2.55
CA PHE A 22 4.63 11.73 -3.43
C PHE A 22 3.84 12.38 -4.54
N LEU A 23 2.88 11.66 -5.11
CA LEU A 23 2.05 12.13 -6.22
C LEU A 23 0.59 11.85 -5.89
N LEU A 24 -0.26 12.83 -6.11
CA LEU A 24 -1.68 12.79 -5.81
C LEU A 24 -2.51 13.28 -7.00
N GLU A 25 -3.82 13.17 -6.91
CA GLU A 25 -4.77 13.60 -7.93
C GLU A 25 -4.52 15.05 -8.36
N SER A 26 -4.24 15.94 -7.40
CA SER A 26 -4.00 17.36 -7.65
C SER A 26 -2.78 17.65 -8.51
N ASP A 27 -1.86 16.70 -8.67
CA ASP A 27 -0.69 16.87 -9.54
C ASP A 27 -1.02 16.65 -11.02
N GLY A 28 -2.18 16.08 -11.34
CA GLY A 28 -2.67 15.95 -12.70
C GLY A 28 -1.99 14.90 -13.55
N LEU A 29 -1.23 13.96 -12.94
CA LEU A 29 -0.51 12.93 -13.69
C LEU A 29 -1.34 11.67 -13.94
N GLY A 30 -2.49 11.53 -13.26
CA GLY A 30 -3.39 10.39 -13.42
C GLY A 30 -3.06 9.18 -12.55
N TYR A 31 -2.01 9.24 -11.75
CA TYR A 31 -1.64 8.18 -10.82
C TYR A 31 -1.10 8.75 -9.51
N THR A 32 -1.10 7.91 -8.49
CA THR A 32 -0.46 8.20 -7.20
C THR A 32 0.75 7.30 -7.02
N MET A 33 1.83 7.85 -6.47
CA MET A 33 2.99 7.09 -6.04
C MET A 33 3.23 7.37 -4.56
N THR A 34 3.43 6.30 -3.79
CA THR A 34 3.73 6.39 -2.35
C THR A 34 4.97 5.61 -1.99
N ASP A 35 5.59 6.02 -0.89
CA ASP A 35 6.56 5.22 -0.15
C ASP A 35 5.85 4.81 1.15
N THR A 36 5.54 3.54 1.28
CA THR A 36 4.65 3.03 2.33
C THR A 36 5.39 2.10 3.27
N THR A 37 5.24 2.35 4.56
CA THR A 37 5.68 1.45 5.63
C THR A 37 4.50 0.61 6.10
N VAL A 38 4.72 -0.69 6.26
CA VAL A 38 3.81 -1.62 6.91
C VAL A 38 4.47 -2.11 8.18
N ARG A 39 3.87 -1.84 9.33
CA ARG A 39 4.49 -2.16 10.63
C ARG A 39 4.69 -3.65 10.80
N ALA A 40 5.84 -4.02 11.35
CA ALA A 40 6.19 -5.39 11.67
C ALA A 40 5.09 -6.09 12.47
N GLY A 41 4.80 -7.34 12.12
CA GLY A 41 3.82 -8.17 12.81
C GLY A 41 2.36 -7.83 12.54
N THR A 42 2.06 -6.93 11.61
CA THR A 42 0.68 -6.56 11.29
C THR A 42 0.10 -7.43 10.18
N ARG A 43 -1.23 -7.56 10.21
CA ARG A 43 -2.03 -8.22 9.18
C ARG A 43 -3.20 -7.32 8.84
N SER A 44 -3.32 -6.93 7.60
CA SER A 44 -4.33 -5.98 7.12
C SER A 44 -5.22 -6.61 6.04
N ARG A 45 -6.53 -6.39 6.15
CA ARG A 45 -7.51 -6.80 5.14
C ARG A 45 -7.80 -5.61 4.24
N LEU A 46 -7.39 -5.69 2.99
CA LEU A 46 -7.39 -4.56 2.07
C LEU A 46 -8.10 -4.92 0.76
N GLU A 47 -8.78 -3.92 0.19
CA GLU A 47 -9.40 -4.03 -1.13
C GLU A 47 -9.49 -2.63 -1.74
N TYR A 48 -9.19 -2.51 -3.02
CA TYR A 48 -9.28 -1.23 -3.74
C TYR A 48 -10.21 -1.39 -4.92
N ARG A 49 -11.51 -1.16 -4.71
CA ARG A 49 -12.52 -1.32 -5.76
C ARG A 49 -12.48 -0.22 -6.81
N ARG A 50 -11.93 0.95 -6.45
CA ARG A 50 -11.89 2.15 -7.30
C ARG A 50 -10.50 2.43 -7.86
N HIS A 51 -9.51 1.65 -7.47
CA HIS A 51 -8.11 1.83 -7.87
C HIS A 51 -7.50 0.48 -8.21
N LEU A 52 -6.58 0.49 -9.16
CA LEU A 52 -5.60 -0.58 -9.29
C LEU A 52 -4.37 -0.19 -8.48
N GLU A 53 -3.72 -1.15 -7.86
CA GLU A 53 -2.50 -0.91 -7.10
C GLU A 53 -1.41 -1.89 -7.51
N ALA A 54 -0.19 -1.38 -7.64
CA ALA A 54 1.02 -2.18 -7.72
C ALA A 54 1.96 -1.79 -6.59
N CYS A 55 2.59 -2.78 -5.96
CA CYS A 55 3.50 -2.60 -4.84
C CYS A 55 4.83 -3.27 -5.13
N TYR A 56 5.92 -2.54 -4.94
CA TYR A 56 7.28 -3.04 -5.08
C TYR A 56 8.00 -2.97 -3.74
N CYS A 57 8.43 -4.12 -3.23
CA CYS A 57 9.12 -4.20 -1.94
C CYS A 57 10.58 -3.77 -2.06
N ILE A 58 11.02 -2.87 -1.18
CA ILE A 58 12.41 -2.41 -1.10
C ILE A 58 13.09 -2.78 0.22
N GLU A 59 12.33 -3.03 1.29
CA GLU A 59 12.85 -3.44 2.60
C GLU A 59 11.86 -4.37 3.29
N GLY A 60 12.37 -5.29 4.10
CA GLY A 60 11.57 -6.18 4.92
C GLY A 60 11.06 -7.40 4.16
N THR A 61 10.34 -8.27 4.89
CA THR A 61 9.73 -9.49 4.35
C THR A 61 8.31 -9.64 4.88
N GLY A 62 7.50 -10.41 4.16
CA GLY A 62 6.13 -10.69 4.54
C GLY A 62 5.42 -11.53 3.51
N GLN A 63 4.11 -11.37 3.42
CA GLN A 63 3.26 -12.10 2.49
C GLN A 63 2.10 -11.23 2.01
N VAL A 64 1.69 -11.42 0.78
CA VAL A 64 0.36 -11.03 0.30
C VAL A 64 -0.45 -12.30 0.08
N VAL A 65 -1.68 -12.33 0.58
CA VAL A 65 -2.53 -13.51 0.56
C VAL A 65 -3.85 -13.17 -0.12
N ASN A 66 -4.18 -13.90 -1.17
CA ASN A 66 -5.48 -13.76 -1.84
C ASN A 66 -6.62 -14.10 -0.88
N ALA A 67 -7.83 -13.62 -1.19
CA ALA A 67 -9.02 -13.95 -0.42
C ALA A 67 -9.31 -15.47 -0.37
N ASP A 68 -8.86 -16.22 -1.37
CA ASP A 68 -8.98 -17.68 -1.43
C ASP A 68 -7.92 -18.44 -0.59
N GLY A 69 -7.00 -17.70 0.06
CA GLY A 69 -5.96 -18.28 0.90
C GLY A 69 -4.62 -18.54 0.21
N THR A 70 -4.50 -18.30 -1.09
CA THR A 70 -3.21 -18.44 -1.78
C THR A 70 -2.23 -17.39 -1.30
N SER A 71 -1.09 -17.83 -0.78
CA SER A 71 -0.06 -16.95 -0.21
C SER A 71 1.11 -16.78 -1.16
N HIS A 72 1.58 -15.54 -1.24
CA HIS A 72 2.76 -15.17 -2.04
C HIS A 72 3.76 -14.48 -1.13
N PRO A 73 5.01 -14.96 -1.03
CA PRO A 73 6.02 -14.31 -0.21
C PRO A 73 6.43 -12.96 -0.80
N ILE A 74 6.73 -12.02 0.09
CA ILE A 74 7.27 -10.70 -0.25
C ILE A 74 8.65 -10.57 0.35
N GLU A 75 9.62 -10.19 -0.46
CA GLU A 75 10.98 -9.84 -0.07
C GLU A 75 11.46 -8.68 -0.93
N PRO A 76 12.58 -8.02 -0.61
CA PRO A 76 13.12 -6.96 -1.47
C PRO A 76 13.26 -7.43 -2.92
N GLY A 77 12.70 -6.65 -3.85
CA GLY A 77 12.68 -7.00 -5.27
C GLY A 77 11.40 -7.68 -5.74
N THR A 78 10.45 -7.98 -4.85
CA THR A 78 9.15 -8.56 -5.21
C THR A 78 8.18 -7.47 -5.60
N LEU A 79 7.50 -7.62 -6.74
CA LEU A 79 6.33 -6.83 -7.11
C LEU A 79 5.08 -7.69 -7.00
N TYR A 80 4.00 -7.12 -6.44
CA TYR A 80 2.66 -7.67 -6.62
C TYR A 80 1.71 -6.57 -7.10
N ALA A 81 0.74 -6.95 -7.90
CA ALA A 81 -0.25 -6.01 -8.43
C ALA A 81 -1.65 -6.58 -8.25
N LEU A 82 -2.54 -5.74 -7.79
CA LEU A 82 -3.95 -6.07 -7.57
C LEU A 82 -4.72 -5.66 -8.84
N ASP A 83 -4.47 -6.39 -9.92
CA ASP A 83 -4.91 -6.06 -11.28
C ASP A 83 -6.40 -6.36 -11.54
N LEU A 84 -7.04 -7.10 -10.64
CA LEU A 84 -8.47 -7.43 -10.68
C LEU A 84 -9.21 -6.84 -9.47
N HIS A 85 -8.71 -5.77 -8.87
CA HIS A 85 -9.24 -5.18 -7.64
C HIS A 85 -9.31 -6.20 -6.49
N ASP A 86 -8.31 -7.06 -6.38
CA ASP A 86 -8.31 -8.23 -5.51
C ASP A 86 -8.43 -7.84 -4.03
N ALA A 87 -9.40 -8.42 -3.34
CA ALA A 87 -9.43 -8.43 -1.89
C ALA A 87 -8.28 -9.32 -1.39
N HIS A 88 -7.48 -8.83 -0.45
CA HIS A 88 -6.27 -9.51 -0.03
C HIS A 88 -5.89 -9.20 1.41
N PHE A 89 -4.99 -10.01 1.95
CA PHE A 89 -4.32 -9.73 3.22
C PHE A 89 -2.89 -9.32 2.94
N LEU A 90 -2.44 -8.27 3.60
CA LEU A 90 -1.05 -7.85 3.60
C LEU A 90 -0.48 -8.12 4.99
N ILE A 91 0.57 -8.92 5.04
CA ILE A 91 1.19 -9.37 6.29
C ILE A 91 2.66 -8.97 6.28
N ALA A 92 3.08 -8.24 7.31
CA ALA A 92 4.50 -7.97 7.55
C ALA A 92 5.02 -8.94 8.60
N ASP A 93 6.19 -9.53 8.38
CA ASP A 93 6.84 -10.39 9.35
C ASP A 93 7.17 -9.64 10.63
N GLN A 94 7.39 -10.37 11.74
CA GLN A 94 7.57 -9.75 13.04
C GLN A 94 8.95 -9.09 13.23
N ASP A 95 9.91 -9.40 12.37
CA ASP A 95 11.31 -8.99 12.55
C ASP A 95 11.58 -7.55 12.14
N ALA A 96 10.84 -7.03 11.16
CA ALA A 96 11.03 -5.69 10.63
C ALA A 96 9.81 -5.20 9.85
N ASP A 97 9.70 -3.87 9.71
CA ASP A 97 8.69 -3.27 8.87
C ASP A 97 8.92 -3.62 7.39
N LEU A 98 7.83 -3.79 6.64
CA LEU A 98 7.89 -3.75 5.18
C LEU A 98 7.98 -2.31 4.71
N ARG A 99 8.74 -2.08 3.66
CA ARG A 99 8.73 -0.82 2.92
C ARG A 99 8.44 -1.09 1.46
N LEU A 100 7.34 -0.47 0.99
CA LEU A 100 6.80 -0.70 -0.34
C LEU A 100 6.72 0.63 -1.09
N VAL A 101 7.16 0.63 -2.35
CA VAL A 101 6.80 1.68 -3.28
C VAL A 101 5.51 1.26 -3.96
N CYS A 102 4.45 2.08 -3.82
CA CYS A 102 3.13 1.74 -4.33
C CYS A 102 2.68 2.76 -5.38
N VAL A 103 1.99 2.24 -6.40
CA VAL A 103 1.40 3.05 -7.46
C VAL A 103 -0.09 2.74 -7.51
N PHE A 104 -0.93 3.80 -7.52
CA PHE A 104 -2.39 3.70 -7.64
C PHE A 104 -2.85 4.38 -8.92
N SER A 105 -3.77 3.76 -9.62
CA SER A 105 -4.44 4.33 -10.79
C SER A 105 -5.95 4.02 -10.73
N PRO A 106 -6.83 5.01 -10.84
CA PRO A 106 -6.57 6.45 -10.82
C PRO A 106 -5.94 6.94 -9.53
N ALA A 107 -5.50 8.20 -9.54
CA ALA A 107 -4.80 8.81 -8.41
C ALA A 107 -5.67 8.92 -7.15
N LEU A 108 -5.02 8.87 -5.99
CA LEU A 108 -5.64 9.17 -4.69
C LEU A 108 -5.79 10.68 -4.49
N ARG A 109 -6.78 11.10 -3.71
CA ARG A 109 -6.96 12.51 -3.31
C ARG A 109 -5.87 12.98 -2.35
N GLY A 110 -5.51 12.11 -1.37
CA GLY A 110 -4.44 12.37 -0.41
C GLY A 110 -4.80 12.12 1.04
N ASP A 111 -6.08 12.04 1.38
CA ASP A 111 -6.58 11.86 2.75
C ASP A 111 -7.08 10.45 3.05
N GLU A 112 -7.09 9.57 2.07
CA GLU A 112 -7.61 8.21 2.21
C GLU A 112 -6.82 7.42 3.26
N ARG A 113 -7.55 6.68 4.09
CA ARG A 113 -6.99 5.78 5.08
C ARG A 113 -7.92 4.60 5.29
N HIS A 114 -7.35 3.48 5.72
CA HIS A 114 -8.12 2.28 6.00
C HIS A 114 -8.76 2.30 7.39
N ASN A 115 -9.92 1.66 7.49
CA ASN A 115 -10.53 1.29 8.77
C ASN A 115 -10.28 -0.21 8.98
N LEU A 116 -9.34 -0.54 9.86
CA LEU A 116 -8.93 -1.92 10.13
C LEU A 116 -9.63 -2.53 11.34
N ASP A 117 -10.54 -1.79 11.99
CA ASP A 117 -11.32 -2.29 13.12
C ASP A 117 -12.49 -3.17 12.66
N SER A 118 -12.87 -3.09 11.38
CA SER A 118 -13.92 -3.91 10.79
C SER A 118 -13.42 -5.32 10.47
N THR A 119 -14.34 -6.29 10.43
CA THR A 119 -14.07 -7.65 9.94
C THR A 119 -14.09 -7.73 8.40
N ASP A 120 -14.55 -6.66 7.73
CA ASP A 120 -14.58 -6.56 6.28
C ASP A 120 -13.22 -6.12 5.74
N PHE A 121 -13.01 -6.35 4.44
CA PHE A 121 -11.87 -5.77 3.75
C PHE A 121 -12.02 -4.25 3.68
N SER A 122 -10.98 -3.53 4.12
CA SER A 122 -10.98 -2.07 4.10
C SER A 122 -10.58 -1.55 2.73
N GLU A 123 -11.24 -0.50 2.27
CA GLU A 123 -10.95 0.16 1.00
C GLU A 123 -10.75 1.67 1.18
N TYR A 124 -10.22 2.26 0.14
CA TYR A 124 -10.15 3.71 0.04
C TYR A 124 -11.38 4.28 -0.67
#